data_aa497a103f84a36a6eb2131b61aa02c8
#
_entry.id   aa497a103f84a36a6eb2131b61aa02c8
#
_cell.length_a   1.000
_cell.length_b   1.000
_cell.length_c   1.000
_cell.angle_alpha   90.00
_cell.angle_beta   90.00
_cell.angle_gamma   90.00
#
_symmetry.space_group_name_H-M   'P 1'
#
loop_
_entity.id
_entity.type
_entity.pdbx_description
1 polymer ?
#
loop_
_entity_poly.entity_id
_entity_poly.type
_entity_poly.pdbx_seq_one_letter_code
_entity_poly.pdbx_strand_id
1 'polypeptide(L)'
;MIGAGGVATVAAFKIVQNQDVFTEFMIASRRKEKCDALVKAIHDKGYKADIKTAQVDADDVEQLKALFNDFKPELVINLALPYQDLTIMDACLACGCNYLDTANYEPKDEAHFEYSWQWAYKDKFEKAGLTAILGCGFDPGVSQAYTAYAAKHHFDEIHYLDIVDCNAGNHHKAFATNFNPEINIREITQKGLYYENGKWIETEPLAVHQDLTYPNIGPRDSYL
;
A
#
# COMPACT_ATOMS: atom_id res chain seq x y z
N MET A 1 -9.80 8.93 -1.03
CA MET A 1 -9.14 7.62 -1.25
C MET A 1 -9.21 7.28 -2.74
N ILE A 2 -8.09 6.96 -3.35
CA ILE A 2 -7.99 6.51 -4.74
C ILE A 2 -7.87 4.99 -4.73
N GLY A 3 -8.77 4.31 -5.45
CA GLY A 3 -8.90 2.85 -5.48
C GLY A 3 -10.18 2.34 -4.81
N ALA A 4 -10.72 1.24 -5.34
CA ALA A 4 -11.93 0.55 -4.84
C ALA A 4 -11.77 -0.98 -4.98
N GLY A 5 -10.58 -1.49 -4.62
CA GLY A 5 -10.24 -2.90 -4.59
C GLY A 5 -10.42 -3.53 -3.21
N GLY A 6 -9.81 -4.71 -3.00
CA GLY A 6 -9.88 -5.44 -1.73
C GLY A 6 -9.34 -4.66 -0.54
N VAL A 7 -8.10 -4.14 -0.66
CA VAL A 7 -7.47 -3.32 0.39
C VAL A 7 -8.28 -2.05 0.64
N ALA A 8 -8.71 -1.36 -0.43
CA ALA A 8 -9.55 -0.17 -0.32
C ALA A 8 -10.88 -0.44 0.39
N THR A 9 -11.45 -1.63 0.22
CA THR A 9 -12.66 -2.05 0.93
C THR A 9 -12.43 -2.08 2.44
N VAL A 10 -11.36 -2.72 2.90
CA VAL A 10 -11.02 -2.78 4.33
C VAL A 10 -10.73 -1.38 4.88
N ALA A 11 -9.92 -0.59 4.16
CA ALA A 11 -9.59 0.78 4.55
C ALA A 11 -10.84 1.67 4.67
N ALA A 12 -11.76 1.59 3.71
CA ALA A 12 -13.00 2.36 3.74
C ALA A 12 -13.85 2.02 4.99
N PHE A 13 -13.97 0.73 5.35
CA PHE A 13 -14.64 0.33 6.59
C PHE A 13 -13.95 0.89 7.83
N LYS A 14 -12.62 0.98 7.85
CA LYS A 14 -11.87 1.55 8.97
C LYS A 14 -12.00 3.08 9.03
N ILE A 15 -11.99 3.75 7.89
CA ILE A 15 -12.22 5.20 7.80
C ILE A 15 -13.59 5.57 8.38
N VAL A 16 -14.65 4.87 7.98
CA VAL A 16 -16.01 5.18 8.49
C VAL A 16 -16.22 4.79 9.94
N GLN A 17 -15.34 4.01 10.55
CA GLN A 17 -15.34 3.76 11.99
C GLN A 17 -14.69 4.88 12.80
N ASN A 18 -13.99 5.81 12.14
CA ASN A 18 -13.24 6.91 12.74
C ASN A 18 -13.67 8.26 12.12
N GLN A 19 -14.99 8.53 12.10
CA GLN A 19 -15.56 9.75 11.50
C GLN A 19 -15.23 11.03 12.28
N ASP A 20 -14.79 10.92 13.51
CA ASP A 20 -14.25 12.01 14.31
C ASP A 20 -12.92 12.53 13.77
N VAL A 21 -12.17 11.68 13.06
CA VAL A 21 -10.92 12.03 12.37
C VAL A 21 -11.17 12.29 10.88
N PHE A 22 -11.90 11.40 10.20
CA PHE A 22 -12.22 11.51 8.78
C PHE A 22 -13.62 12.08 8.59
N THR A 23 -13.74 13.38 8.73
CA THR A 23 -15.03 14.10 8.74
C THR A 23 -15.70 14.16 7.37
N GLU A 24 -14.92 14.20 6.29
CA GLU A 24 -15.38 14.10 4.92
C GLU A 24 -14.62 12.99 4.20
N PHE A 25 -15.33 12.16 3.46
CA PHE A 25 -14.72 11.01 2.77
C PHE A 25 -15.22 10.89 1.33
N MET A 26 -14.25 10.72 0.41
CA MET A 26 -14.52 10.41 -1.00
C MET A 26 -13.77 9.16 -1.42
N ILE A 27 -14.44 8.31 -2.20
CA ILE A 27 -13.84 7.15 -2.88
C ILE A 27 -13.85 7.42 -4.39
N ALA A 28 -12.68 7.36 -5.03
CA ALA A 28 -12.57 7.54 -6.46
C ALA A 28 -11.79 6.41 -7.13
N SER A 29 -12.21 6.00 -8.31
CA SER A 29 -11.50 5.01 -9.12
C SER A 29 -11.92 5.12 -10.60
N ARG A 30 -11.23 4.39 -11.49
CA ARG A 30 -11.60 4.32 -12.92
C ARG A 30 -13.01 3.79 -13.17
N ARG A 31 -13.53 2.98 -12.25
CA ARG A 31 -14.87 2.39 -12.31
C ARG A 31 -15.70 2.92 -11.15
N LYS A 32 -16.46 3.97 -11.40
CA LYS A 32 -17.31 4.62 -10.40
C LYS A 32 -18.30 3.65 -9.76
N GLU A 33 -18.82 2.71 -10.55
CA GLU A 33 -19.74 1.67 -10.06
C GLU A 33 -19.15 0.79 -8.95
N LYS A 34 -17.83 0.61 -8.91
CA LYS A 34 -17.17 -0.08 -7.79
C LYS A 34 -17.14 0.77 -6.52
N CYS A 35 -16.95 2.10 -6.68
CA CYS A 35 -17.02 3.02 -5.56
C CYS A 35 -18.43 3.03 -4.98
N ASP A 36 -19.46 3.13 -5.83
CA ASP A 36 -20.87 3.12 -5.41
C ASP A 36 -21.26 1.80 -4.74
N ALA A 37 -20.77 0.66 -5.25
CA ALA A 37 -20.99 -0.66 -4.64
C ALA A 37 -20.33 -0.77 -3.26
N LEU A 38 -19.15 -0.18 -3.07
CA LEU A 38 -18.47 -0.15 -1.78
C LEU A 38 -19.23 0.71 -0.77
N VAL A 39 -19.71 1.89 -1.18
CA VAL A 39 -20.56 2.75 -0.35
C VAL A 39 -21.82 2.00 0.08
N LYS A 40 -22.48 1.32 -0.87
CA LYS A 40 -23.64 0.48 -0.57
C LYS A 40 -23.29 -0.59 0.47
N ALA A 41 -22.19 -1.31 0.32
CA ALA A 41 -21.77 -2.34 1.27
C ALA A 41 -21.51 -1.79 2.68
N ILE A 42 -20.97 -0.57 2.78
CA ILE A 42 -20.77 0.15 4.05
C ILE A 42 -22.12 0.45 4.71
N HIS A 43 -23.07 0.98 3.94
CA HIS A 43 -24.41 1.29 4.44
C HIS A 43 -25.19 0.02 4.82
N ASP A 44 -25.10 -1.05 4.05
CA ASP A 44 -25.72 -2.36 4.35
C ASP A 44 -25.20 -2.96 5.68
N LYS A 45 -23.98 -2.58 6.11
CA LYS A 45 -23.41 -2.93 7.43
C LYS A 45 -23.84 -1.97 8.56
N GLY A 46 -24.70 -1.00 8.27
CA GLY A 46 -25.27 -0.08 9.26
C GLY A 46 -24.48 1.20 9.52
N TYR A 47 -23.37 1.44 8.82
CA TYR A 47 -22.64 2.70 8.92
C TYR A 47 -23.39 3.81 8.16
N LYS A 48 -23.52 4.99 8.78
CA LYS A 48 -24.28 6.15 8.23
C LYS A 48 -23.35 7.29 7.78
N ALA A 49 -22.17 6.94 7.26
CA ALA A 49 -21.24 7.94 6.76
C ALA A 49 -21.74 8.53 5.43
N ASP A 50 -21.59 9.86 5.27
CA ASP A 50 -21.77 10.51 3.99
C ASP A 50 -20.47 10.34 3.17
N ILE A 51 -20.56 9.52 2.13
CA ILE A 51 -19.39 9.14 1.31
C ILE A 51 -19.65 9.57 -0.12
N LYS A 52 -18.83 10.50 -0.61
CA LYS A 52 -18.86 10.92 -2.02
C LYS A 52 -18.15 9.87 -2.89
N THR A 53 -18.58 9.75 -4.13
CA THR A 53 -17.92 8.87 -5.12
C THR A 53 -17.62 9.63 -6.40
N ALA A 54 -16.48 9.31 -7.02
CA ALA A 54 -16.07 9.92 -8.28
C ALA A 54 -15.43 8.89 -9.24
N GLN A 55 -15.49 9.21 -10.51
CA GLN A 55 -14.67 8.53 -11.51
C GLN A 55 -13.39 9.33 -11.74
N VAL A 56 -12.24 8.65 -11.72
CA VAL A 56 -10.94 9.24 -12.05
C VAL A 56 -10.01 8.19 -12.62
N ASP A 57 -9.25 8.53 -13.64
CA ASP A 57 -8.10 7.74 -14.05
C ASP A 57 -6.86 8.23 -13.31
N ALA A 58 -6.29 7.36 -12.48
CA ALA A 58 -5.11 7.68 -11.68
C ALA A 58 -3.80 7.70 -12.49
N ASP A 59 -3.83 7.31 -13.77
CA ASP A 59 -2.74 7.52 -14.71
C ASP A 59 -2.78 8.95 -15.33
N ASP A 60 -3.85 9.73 -15.08
CA ASP A 60 -4.05 11.08 -15.64
C ASP A 60 -3.96 12.16 -14.55
N VAL A 61 -2.82 12.87 -14.51
CA VAL A 61 -2.56 13.95 -13.53
C VAL A 61 -3.60 15.06 -13.59
N GLU A 62 -4.10 15.41 -14.79
CA GLU A 62 -5.04 16.52 -14.94
C GLU A 62 -6.43 16.14 -14.40
N GLN A 63 -6.88 14.90 -14.61
CA GLN A 63 -8.11 14.40 -13.98
C GLN A 63 -8.00 14.37 -12.44
N LEU A 64 -6.86 13.91 -11.91
CA LEU A 64 -6.61 13.92 -10.48
C LEU A 64 -6.61 15.35 -9.91
N LYS A 65 -5.94 16.30 -10.57
CA LYS A 65 -5.93 17.72 -10.16
C LYS A 65 -7.34 18.32 -10.19
N ALA A 66 -8.12 18.05 -11.23
CA ALA A 66 -9.51 18.52 -11.29
C ALA A 66 -10.32 17.98 -10.10
N LEU A 67 -10.21 16.68 -9.80
CA LEU A 67 -10.89 16.05 -8.66
C LEU A 67 -10.43 16.64 -7.32
N PHE A 68 -9.12 16.83 -7.13
CA PHE A 68 -8.57 17.35 -5.88
C PHE A 68 -8.91 18.83 -5.67
N ASN A 69 -8.95 19.63 -6.73
CA ASN A 69 -9.39 21.02 -6.66
C ASN A 69 -10.89 21.17 -6.33
N ASP A 70 -11.72 20.22 -6.79
CA ASP A 70 -13.16 20.21 -6.50
C ASP A 70 -13.43 19.74 -5.05
N PHE A 71 -12.88 18.62 -4.64
CA PHE A 71 -13.11 18.02 -3.32
C PHE A 71 -12.27 18.67 -2.21
N LYS A 72 -11.06 19.16 -2.53
CA LYS A 72 -10.06 19.79 -1.62
C LYS A 72 -9.66 18.88 -0.46
N PRO A 73 -9.18 17.67 -0.71
CA PRO A 73 -8.77 16.76 0.35
C PRO A 73 -7.55 17.29 1.10
N GLU A 74 -7.51 17.13 2.41
CA GLU A 74 -6.29 17.34 3.21
C GLU A 74 -5.32 16.18 3.04
N LEU A 75 -5.85 14.95 2.85
CA LEU A 75 -5.07 13.73 2.69
C LEU A 75 -5.63 12.90 1.53
N VAL A 76 -4.73 12.48 0.65
CA VAL A 76 -5.00 11.50 -0.40
C VAL A 76 -4.42 10.15 0.04
N ILE A 77 -5.30 9.15 0.22
CA ILE A 77 -4.92 7.76 0.50
C ILE A 77 -4.94 7.01 -0.82
N ASN A 78 -3.76 6.60 -1.27
CA ASN A 78 -3.58 5.85 -2.51
C ASN A 78 -3.64 4.34 -2.24
N LEU A 79 -4.70 3.70 -2.74
CA LEU A 79 -4.92 2.25 -2.73
C LEU A 79 -5.22 1.76 -4.15
N ALA A 80 -4.72 2.49 -5.15
CA ALA A 80 -4.67 2.07 -6.55
C ALA A 80 -3.52 1.05 -6.75
N LEU A 81 -3.15 0.79 -7.98
CA LEU A 81 -1.98 -0.03 -8.26
C LEU A 81 -0.69 0.81 -8.10
N PRO A 82 0.45 0.19 -7.79
CA PRO A 82 1.71 0.91 -7.57
C PRO A 82 2.17 1.74 -8.77
N TYR A 83 1.74 1.40 -9.96
CA TYR A 83 2.04 2.14 -11.19
C TYR A 83 1.56 3.59 -11.20
N GLN A 84 0.57 3.93 -10.37
CA GLN A 84 -0.03 5.26 -10.28
C GLN A 84 0.56 6.15 -9.18
N ASP A 85 1.46 5.64 -8.36
CA ASP A 85 1.96 6.35 -7.18
C ASP A 85 2.54 7.73 -7.55
N LEU A 86 3.45 7.79 -8.52
CA LEU A 86 4.10 9.04 -8.91
C LEU A 86 3.12 10.05 -9.53
N THR A 87 2.16 9.57 -10.31
CA THR A 87 1.11 10.40 -10.92
C THR A 87 0.23 11.04 -9.85
N ILE A 88 -0.14 10.26 -8.83
CA ILE A 88 -0.94 10.75 -7.69
C ILE A 88 -0.11 11.72 -6.83
N MET A 89 1.19 11.44 -6.59
CA MET A 89 2.09 12.34 -5.87
C MET A 89 2.26 13.69 -6.58
N ASP A 90 2.37 13.70 -7.93
CA ASP A 90 2.42 14.93 -8.72
C ASP A 90 1.12 15.75 -8.57
N ALA A 91 -0.04 15.10 -8.60
CA ALA A 91 -1.32 15.76 -8.39
C ALA A 91 -1.45 16.30 -6.95
N CYS A 92 -0.98 15.55 -5.93
CA CYS A 92 -0.96 15.99 -4.55
C CYS A 92 -0.11 17.27 -4.36
N LEU A 93 1.09 17.28 -4.92
CA LEU A 93 1.97 18.47 -4.88
C LEU A 93 1.33 19.68 -5.57
N ALA A 94 0.70 19.45 -6.74
CA ALA A 94 0.06 20.52 -7.49
C ALA A 94 -1.16 21.13 -6.76
N CYS A 95 -1.86 20.34 -5.96
CA CYS A 95 -3.10 20.76 -5.27
C CYS A 95 -2.90 21.03 -3.76
N GLY A 96 -1.70 20.84 -3.22
CA GLY A 96 -1.42 21.08 -1.80
C GLY A 96 -2.02 20.02 -0.87
N CYS A 97 -2.04 18.76 -1.28
CA CYS A 97 -2.58 17.64 -0.50
C CYS A 97 -1.47 16.78 0.10
N ASN A 98 -1.66 16.28 1.32
CA ASN A 98 -0.82 15.24 1.87
C ASN A 98 -1.08 13.90 1.17
N TYR A 99 -0.09 13.02 1.20
CA TYR A 99 -0.11 11.74 0.50
C TYR A 99 0.14 10.57 1.45
N LEU A 100 -0.53 9.44 1.21
CA LEU A 100 -0.26 8.17 1.89
C LEU A 100 -0.50 7.02 0.91
N ASP A 101 0.43 6.05 0.89
CA ASP A 101 0.26 4.79 0.17
C ASP A 101 0.54 3.56 1.05
N THR A 102 0.36 2.38 0.49
CA THR A 102 0.58 1.09 1.17
C THR A 102 1.62 0.22 0.49
N ALA A 103 2.22 0.69 -0.59
CA ALA A 103 3.21 -0.03 -1.40
C ALA A 103 4.14 0.97 -2.10
N ASN A 104 5.26 0.48 -2.62
CA ASN A 104 6.18 1.28 -3.42
C ASN A 104 5.75 1.35 -4.89
N TYR A 105 6.16 2.42 -5.57
CA TYR A 105 6.04 2.54 -7.01
C TYR A 105 6.77 1.40 -7.73
N GLU A 106 6.20 0.98 -8.84
CA GLU A 106 6.76 -0.06 -9.70
C GLU A 106 6.50 0.28 -11.17
N PRO A 107 7.53 0.19 -12.05
CA PRO A 107 7.33 0.31 -13.49
C PRO A 107 6.42 -0.82 -14.03
N LYS A 108 5.58 -0.51 -15.04
CA LYS A 108 4.67 -1.50 -15.62
C LYS A 108 5.38 -2.62 -16.39
N ASP A 109 6.53 -2.32 -16.94
CA ASP A 109 7.30 -3.19 -17.85
C ASP A 109 8.36 -4.04 -17.14
N GLU A 110 8.66 -3.73 -15.87
CA GLU A 110 9.67 -4.44 -15.08
C GLU A 110 9.19 -4.66 -13.65
N ALA A 111 9.36 -5.88 -13.13
CA ALA A 111 9.16 -6.17 -11.72
C ALA A 111 10.39 -5.68 -10.93
N HIS A 112 10.25 -4.56 -10.23
CA HIS A 112 11.34 -3.95 -9.48
C HIS A 112 10.81 -3.13 -8.32
N PHE A 113 10.93 -3.66 -7.11
CA PHE A 113 10.40 -3.06 -5.89
C PHE A 113 11.46 -2.23 -5.18
N GLU A 114 11.34 -0.91 -5.26
CA GLU A 114 12.19 0.03 -4.51
C GLU A 114 11.48 1.36 -4.28
N TYR A 115 11.93 2.10 -3.26
CA TYR A 115 11.37 3.40 -2.92
C TYR A 115 12.11 4.60 -3.53
N SER A 116 13.18 4.41 -4.29
CA SER A 116 14.01 5.49 -4.81
C SER A 116 13.21 6.53 -5.61
N TRP A 117 12.26 6.07 -6.44
CA TRP A 117 11.39 6.96 -7.23
C TRP A 117 10.51 7.87 -6.36
N GLN A 118 9.91 7.32 -5.30
CA GLN A 118 9.07 8.09 -4.39
C GLN A 118 9.92 8.97 -3.46
N TRP A 119 11.09 8.48 -3.00
CA TRP A 119 12.04 9.29 -2.23
C TRP A 119 12.60 10.49 -3.01
N ALA A 120 12.65 10.43 -4.33
CA ALA A 120 13.00 11.59 -5.17
C ALA A 120 12.03 12.76 -5.04
N TYR A 121 10.84 12.54 -4.48
CA TYR A 121 9.85 13.58 -4.19
C TYR A 121 10.07 14.28 -2.84
N LYS A 122 10.97 13.78 -1.99
CA LYS A 122 11.19 14.29 -0.63
C LYS A 122 11.30 15.81 -0.58
N ASP A 123 12.25 16.38 -1.32
CA ASP A 123 12.50 17.83 -1.32
C ASP A 123 11.30 18.64 -1.83
N LYS A 124 10.51 18.07 -2.74
CA LYS A 124 9.32 18.74 -3.28
C LYS A 124 8.23 18.83 -2.21
N PHE A 125 7.95 17.73 -1.50
CA PHE A 125 6.98 17.70 -0.40
C PHE A 125 7.43 18.58 0.76
N GLU A 126 8.70 18.52 1.14
CA GLU A 126 9.26 19.35 2.21
C GLU A 126 9.14 20.86 1.90
N LYS A 127 9.51 21.28 0.69
CA LYS A 127 9.37 22.67 0.24
C LYS A 127 7.91 23.14 0.17
N ALA A 128 6.99 22.24 -0.12
CA ALA A 128 5.56 22.54 -0.15
C ALA A 128 4.92 22.53 1.26
N GLY A 129 5.65 22.11 2.31
CA GLY A 129 5.11 21.94 3.66
C GLY A 129 4.10 20.79 3.75
N LEU A 130 4.22 19.80 2.87
CA LEU A 130 3.34 18.65 2.79
C LEU A 130 4.02 17.38 3.33
N THR A 131 3.22 16.44 3.78
CA THR A 131 3.66 15.14 4.28
C THR A 131 3.32 14.05 3.27
N ALA A 132 4.28 13.16 2.99
CA ALA A 132 4.04 11.90 2.30
C ALA A 132 4.43 10.73 3.24
N ILE A 133 3.48 9.83 3.50
CA ILE A 133 3.71 8.59 4.25
C ILE A 133 3.74 7.45 3.23
N LEU A 134 4.90 6.84 3.09
CA LEU A 134 5.14 5.77 2.13
C LEU A 134 5.08 4.40 2.82
N GLY A 135 4.50 3.41 2.15
CA GLY A 135 4.48 2.04 2.63
C GLY A 135 3.70 1.84 3.93
N CYS A 136 2.57 2.52 4.11
CA CYS A 136 1.70 2.36 5.29
C CYS A 136 0.79 1.12 5.15
N GLY A 137 1.41 -0.02 4.79
CA GLY A 137 0.75 -1.32 4.65
C GLY A 137 1.13 -2.29 5.76
N PHE A 138 1.10 -3.57 5.45
CA PHE A 138 1.57 -4.62 6.35
C PHE A 138 3.07 -4.86 6.15
N ASP A 139 3.46 -5.21 4.94
CA ASP A 139 4.83 -5.35 4.50
C ASP A 139 4.95 -4.81 3.06
N PRO A 140 5.43 -3.58 2.92
CA PRO A 140 6.00 -2.66 3.93
C PRO A 140 4.97 -1.99 4.84
N GLY A 141 5.40 -1.66 6.08
CA GLY A 141 4.67 -0.83 7.03
C GLY A 141 4.73 -1.35 8.46
N VAL A 142 3.84 -2.27 8.84
CA VAL A 142 3.78 -2.84 10.19
C VAL A 142 5.07 -3.56 10.57
N SER A 143 5.67 -4.32 9.66
CA SER A 143 6.93 -5.03 9.87
C SER A 143 8.08 -4.07 10.21
N GLN A 144 8.20 -2.94 9.49
CA GLN A 144 9.20 -1.91 9.77
C GLN A 144 8.92 -1.18 11.08
N ALA A 145 7.64 -0.91 11.38
CA ALA A 145 7.25 -0.29 12.65
C ALA A 145 7.59 -1.18 13.85
N TYR A 146 7.36 -2.48 13.76
CA TYR A 146 7.76 -3.43 14.80
C TYR A 146 9.28 -3.54 14.94
N THR A 147 10.01 -3.54 13.83
CA THR A 147 11.48 -3.51 13.86
C THR A 147 12.00 -2.27 14.57
N ALA A 148 11.51 -1.09 14.19
CA ALA A 148 11.90 0.17 14.83
C ALA A 148 11.51 0.21 16.32
N TYR A 149 10.35 -0.30 16.68
CA TYR A 149 9.91 -0.40 18.08
C TYR A 149 10.82 -1.34 18.89
N ALA A 150 11.13 -2.51 18.34
CA ALA A 150 12.01 -3.48 18.99
C ALA A 150 13.43 -2.91 19.18
N ALA A 151 13.99 -2.28 18.14
CA ALA A 151 15.30 -1.62 18.21
C ALA A 151 15.34 -0.52 19.28
N LYS A 152 14.24 0.24 19.44
CA LYS A 152 14.18 1.35 20.39
C LYS A 152 13.98 0.89 21.85
N HIS A 153 13.24 -0.20 22.07
CA HIS A 153 12.74 -0.52 23.42
C HIS A 153 13.21 -1.86 23.98
N HIS A 154 13.74 -2.76 23.15
CA HIS A 154 14.01 -4.14 23.56
C HIS A 154 15.44 -4.61 23.30
N PHE A 155 16.18 -3.96 22.37
CA PHE A 155 17.51 -4.38 21.98
C PHE A 155 18.49 -3.20 21.99
N ASP A 156 19.69 -3.45 22.51
CA ASP A 156 20.80 -2.49 22.42
C ASP A 156 21.43 -2.53 21.02
N GLU A 157 21.43 -3.71 20.40
CA GLU A 157 21.97 -3.94 19.06
C GLU A 157 21.18 -5.07 18.37
N ILE A 158 20.90 -4.93 17.07
CA ILE A 158 20.28 -5.96 16.23
C ILE A 158 21.35 -6.60 15.35
N HIS A 159 21.66 -7.87 15.61
CA HIS A 159 22.63 -8.64 14.82
C HIS A 159 21.98 -9.37 13.64
N TYR A 160 20.72 -9.70 13.77
CA TYR A 160 19.95 -10.45 12.77
C TYR A 160 18.50 -9.95 12.75
N LEU A 161 17.98 -9.74 11.56
CA LEU A 161 16.57 -9.40 11.32
C LEU A 161 16.07 -10.22 10.14
N ASP A 162 15.02 -10.98 10.38
CA ASP A 162 14.30 -11.71 9.34
C ASP A 162 12.82 -11.33 9.40
N ILE A 163 12.28 -10.91 8.27
CA ILE A 163 10.87 -10.61 8.11
C ILE A 163 10.28 -11.71 7.24
N VAL A 164 9.49 -12.57 7.87
CA VAL A 164 8.86 -13.70 7.20
C VAL A 164 7.37 -13.69 7.45
N ASP A 165 6.60 -13.91 6.41
CA ASP A 165 5.17 -14.04 6.50
C ASP A 165 4.67 -15.33 5.84
N CYS A 166 3.48 -15.77 6.21
CA CYS A 166 2.81 -16.87 5.55
C CYS A 166 1.30 -16.68 5.56
N ASN A 167 0.63 -17.16 4.52
CA ASN A 167 -0.83 -17.17 4.47
C ASN A 167 -1.37 -18.51 4.99
N ALA A 168 -2.17 -18.43 6.06
CA ALA A 168 -2.90 -19.60 6.63
C ALA A 168 -4.32 -19.70 6.11
N GLY A 169 -4.80 -18.77 5.28
CA GLY A 169 -6.14 -18.76 4.72
C GLY A 169 -6.36 -19.90 3.71
N ASN A 170 -7.61 -20.33 3.62
CA ASN A 170 -8.04 -21.27 2.61
C ASN A 170 -9.30 -20.76 1.91
N HIS A 171 -9.18 -20.45 0.64
CA HIS A 171 -10.29 -19.97 -0.19
C HIS A 171 -11.03 -21.11 -0.92
N HIS A 172 -10.65 -22.36 -0.70
CA HIS A 172 -11.18 -23.55 -1.39
C HIS A 172 -11.11 -23.43 -2.93
N LYS A 173 -10.06 -22.79 -3.45
CA LYS A 173 -9.78 -22.60 -4.87
C LYS A 173 -8.34 -23.01 -5.18
N ALA A 174 -8.09 -23.42 -6.42
CA ALA A 174 -6.75 -23.80 -6.87
C ALA A 174 -5.76 -22.63 -6.81
N PHE A 175 -6.26 -21.40 -7.03
CA PHE A 175 -5.50 -20.16 -6.91
C PHE A 175 -6.41 -19.07 -6.33
N ALA A 176 -5.92 -18.36 -5.33
CA ALA A 176 -6.57 -17.19 -4.77
C ALA A 176 -5.53 -16.27 -4.11
N THR A 177 -5.76 -14.97 -4.21
CA THR A 177 -4.97 -13.94 -3.55
C THR A 177 -5.87 -12.98 -2.79
N ASN A 178 -5.33 -12.28 -1.79
CA ASN A 178 -6.05 -11.28 -1.00
C ASN A 178 -6.00 -9.88 -1.65
N PHE A 179 -5.08 -9.66 -2.57
CA PHE A 179 -4.90 -8.41 -3.33
C PHE A 179 -4.69 -8.71 -4.83
N ASN A 180 -4.14 -7.78 -5.60
CA ASN A 180 -4.03 -7.95 -7.04
C ASN A 180 -3.17 -9.18 -7.40
N PRO A 181 -3.70 -10.15 -8.17
CA PRO A 181 -2.95 -11.36 -8.57
C PRO A 181 -1.69 -11.07 -9.37
N GLU A 182 -1.69 -10.02 -10.19
CA GLU A 182 -0.51 -9.61 -10.96
C GLU A 182 0.65 -9.21 -10.05
N ILE A 183 0.37 -8.43 -8.99
CA ILE A 183 1.40 -8.04 -8.03
C ILE A 183 2.00 -9.26 -7.33
N ASN A 184 1.18 -10.23 -6.91
CA ASN A 184 1.69 -11.48 -6.35
C ASN A 184 2.62 -12.25 -7.31
N ILE A 185 2.28 -12.26 -8.61
CA ILE A 185 3.14 -12.91 -9.62
C ILE A 185 4.45 -12.14 -9.78
N ARG A 186 4.39 -10.81 -9.78
CA ARG A 186 5.58 -9.96 -9.90
C ARG A 186 6.52 -10.14 -8.69
N GLU A 187 5.98 -10.22 -7.47
CA GLU A 187 6.76 -10.49 -6.26
C GLU A 187 7.60 -11.77 -6.37
N ILE A 188 7.03 -12.86 -6.85
CA ILE A 188 7.75 -14.14 -6.98
C ILE A 188 8.63 -14.25 -8.24
N THR A 189 8.57 -13.29 -9.15
CA THR A 189 9.37 -13.28 -10.39
C THR A 189 10.49 -12.26 -10.39
N GLN A 190 10.52 -11.35 -9.42
CA GLN A 190 11.63 -10.43 -9.24
C GLN A 190 12.80 -11.11 -8.53
N LYS A 191 13.97 -10.49 -8.63
CA LYS A 191 15.15 -10.91 -7.88
C LYS A 191 14.99 -10.63 -6.40
N GLY A 192 15.45 -11.55 -5.56
CA GLY A 192 15.52 -11.37 -4.12
C GLY A 192 16.66 -10.43 -3.72
N LEU A 193 16.50 -9.73 -2.61
CA LEU A 193 17.52 -8.81 -2.10
C LEU A 193 17.59 -8.92 -0.57
N TYR A 194 18.78 -9.21 -0.03
CA TYR A 194 19.03 -9.23 1.41
C TYR A 194 20.35 -8.54 1.78
N TYR A 195 20.48 -8.16 3.03
CA TYR A 195 21.66 -7.46 3.54
C TYR A 195 22.52 -8.38 4.40
N GLU A 196 23.78 -8.55 4.07
CA GLU A 196 24.71 -9.36 4.83
C GLU A 196 26.13 -8.80 4.74
N ASN A 197 26.89 -8.86 5.85
CA ASN A 197 28.28 -8.42 5.93
C ASN A 197 28.52 -7.00 5.39
N GLY A 198 27.60 -6.08 5.70
CA GLY A 198 27.73 -4.67 5.33
C GLY A 198 27.36 -4.33 3.89
N LYS A 199 26.72 -5.22 3.15
CA LYS A 199 26.33 -4.99 1.76
C LYS A 199 25.04 -5.69 1.38
N TRP A 200 24.37 -5.17 0.37
CA TRP A 200 23.22 -5.79 -0.26
C TRP A 200 23.68 -6.91 -1.22
N ILE A 201 22.98 -8.03 -1.15
CA ILE A 201 23.21 -9.21 -1.99
C ILE A 201 21.94 -9.50 -2.77
N GLU A 202 22.06 -9.51 -4.10
CA GLU A 202 20.99 -9.85 -5.01
C GLU A 202 21.03 -11.34 -5.34
N THR A 203 19.85 -11.98 -5.45
CA THR A 203 19.69 -13.39 -5.81
C THR A 203 18.73 -13.54 -6.98
N GLU A 204 18.77 -14.67 -7.66
CA GLU A 204 17.72 -15.03 -8.60
C GLU A 204 16.39 -15.24 -7.86
N PRO A 205 15.25 -15.07 -8.53
CA PRO A 205 13.94 -15.26 -7.93
C PRO A 205 13.82 -16.62 -7.24
N LEU A 206 13.32 -16.62 -5.99
CA LEU A 206 13.12 -17.84 -5.18
C LEU A 206 14.39 -18.69 -4.95
N ALA A 207 15.58 -18.11 -5.12
CA ALA A 207 16.83 -18.86 -4.99
C ALA A 207 17.24 -19.17 -3.56
N VAL A 208 16.79 -18.39 -2.60
CA VAL A 208 16.98 -18.67 -1.18
C VAL A 208 15.74 -19.35 -0.63
N HIS A 209 15.93 -20.57 -0.09
CA HIS A 209 14.84 -21.40 0.44
C HIS A 209 15.11 -21.76 1.90
N GLN A 210 14.10 -21.72 2.72
CA GLN A 210 14.15 -22.11 4.12
C GLN A 210 12.84 -22.76 4.56
N ASP A 211 12.93 -23.93 5.22
CA ASP A 211 11.78 -24.54 5.90
C ASP A 211 11.57 -23.88 7.26
N LEU A 212 10.45 -23.21 7.42
CA LEU A 212 10.09 -22.54 8.66
C LEU A 212 8.86 -23.18 9.30
N THR A 213 8.81 -23.20 10.62
CA THR A 213 7.63 -23.64 11.36
C THR A 213 6.97 -22.44 12.03
N TYR A 214 5.81 -22.06 11.54
CA TYR A 214 5.05 -20.94 12.05
C TYR A 214 4.13 -21.38 13.22
N PRO A 215 4.08 -20.63 14.32
CA PRO A 215 3.19 -20.93 15.44
C PRO A 215 1.73 -21.05 14.99
N ASN A 216 1.04 -22.12 15.42
CA ASN A 216 -0.36 -22.41 15.09
C ASN A 216 -0.68 -22.67 13.61
N ILE A 217 0.30 -22.66 12.71
CA ILE A 217 0.14 -22.90 11.27
C ILE A 217 0.88 -24.18 10.85
N GLY A 218 2.06 -24.42 11.43
CA GLY A 218 2.93 -25.54 11.13
C GLY A 218 4.01 -25.21 10.09
N PRO A 219 4.65 -26.24 9.52
CA PRO A 219 5.76 -26.07 8.58
C PRO A 219 5.29 -25.44 7.26
N ARG A 220 6.12 -24.57 6.71
CA ARG A 220 5.96 -23.92 5.40
C ARG A 220 7.32 -23.73 4.74
N ASP A 221 7.36 -23.95 3.44
CA ASP A 221 8.47 -23.52 2.61
C ASP A 221 8.43 -22.00 2.49
N SER A 222 9.55 -21.33 2.76
CA SER A 222 9.70 -19.88 2.67
C SER A 222 10.81 -19.56 1.68
N TYR A 223 10.60 -18.56 0.85
CA TYR A 223 11.48 -18.17 -0.24
C TYR A 223 11.74 -16.66 -0.22
N LEU A 224 12.94 -16.28 -0.71
CA LEU A 224 13.31 -14.92 -1.03
C LEU A 224 13.48 -14.80 -2.54
#